data_4125ace1046d2724c6373104ea0781c1
#
_entry.id   4125ace1046d2724c6373104ea0781c1
#
_cell.length_a   1.000
_cell.length_b   1.000
_cell.length_c   1.000
_cell.angle_alpha   90.00
_cell.angle_beta   90.00
_cell.angle_gamma   90.00
#
_symmetry.space_group_name_H-M   'P 1'
#
loop_
_entity.id
_entity.type
_entity.pdbx_description
1 polymer ?
#
loop_
_entity_poly.entity_id
_entity_poly.type
_entity_poly.pdbx_seq_one_letter_code
_entity_poly.pdbx_strand_id
1 'polypeptide(L)'
;MQKSFDIKKFLSNNAIIILICILAVFTGAVTKNFFTVNNFKNLVVNVSPRFIIACGVSGCLITKGTDLSAGRAVGLAACISAMMLQSMDYAARMFPWMPDIPWPVALIVVMAIMGGFGAINGVVIAMLKVPPFITTLGMQTI
;
A
#
# COMPACT_ATOMS: atom_id res chain seq x y z
N MET A 1 -19.88 -19.92 36.85
CA MET A 1 -18.42 -19.94 36.73
C MET A 1 -17.93 -18.52 36.37
N GLN A 2 -17.52 -17.75 37.35
CA GLN A 2 -16.94 -16.42 37.14
C GLN A 2 -15.52 -16.60 36.55
N LYS A 3 -15.36 -16.26 35.27
CA LYS A 3 -14.06 -16.29 34.61
C LYS A 3 -13.25 -15.13 35.21
N SER A 4 -12.35 -15.43 36.12
CA SER A 4 -11.40 -14.47 36.68
C SER A 4 -10.65 -13.81 35.53
N PHE A 5 -10.79 -12.50 35.41
CA PHE A 5 -10.13 -11.72 34.35
C PHE A 5 -8.63 -11.66 34.65
N ASP A 6 -7.86 -12.48 33.98
CA ASP A 6 -6.41 -12.55 34.18
C ASP A 6 -5.72 -11.36 33.46
N ILE A 7 -5.51 -10.30 34.23
CA ILE A 7 -4.92 -9.02 33.75
C ILE A 7 -3.56 -9.27 33.07
N LYS A 8 -2.73 -10.17 33.62
CA LYS A 8 -1.42 -10.49 33.03
C LYS A 8 -1.57 -11.07 31.62
N LYS A 9 -2.51 -11.98 31.44
CA LYS A 9 -2.79 -12.62 30.15
C LYS A 9 -3.38 -11.63 29.16
N PHE A 10 -4.24 -10.70 29.63
CA PHE A 10 -4.80 -9.64 28.80
C PHE A 10 -3.71 -8.64 28.36
N LEU A 11 -2.83 -8.20 29.27
CA LEU A 11 -1.72 -7.32 28.93
C LEU A 11 -0.74 -7.99 27.95
N SER A 12 -0.40 -9.26 28.17
CA SER A 12 0.52 -9.99 27.28
C SER A 12 -0.06 -10.16 25.88
N ASN A 13 -1.33 -10.51 25.76
CA ASN A 13 -1.98 -10.71 24.45
C ASN A 13 -2.20 -9.41 23.67
N ASN A 14 -2.32 -8.27 24.35
CA ASN A 14 -2.60 -6.97 23.74
C ASN A 14 -1.45 -5.97 23.92
N ALA A 15 -0.25 -6.44 24.24
CA ALA A 15 0.90 -5.60 24.57
C ALA A 15 1.20 -4.54 23.50
N ILE A 16 1.11 -4.88 22.21
CA ILE A 16 1.35 -3.97 21.09
C ILE A 16 0.29 -2.85 21.05
N ILE A 17 -0.97 -3.20 21.21
CA ILE A 17 -2.09 -2.22 21.20
C ILE A 17 -1.95 -1.27 22.38
N ILE A 18 -1.66 -1.80 23.56
CA ILE A 18 -1.47 -1.00 24.78
C ILE A 18 -0.28 -0.05 24.60
N LEU A 19 0.83 -0.53 24.05
CA LEU A 19 2.01 0.29 23.76
C LEU A 19 1.67 1.45 22.81
N ILE A 20 0.94 1.16 21.71
CA ILE A 20 0.50 2.17 20.75
C ILE A 20 -0.39 3.21 21.42
N CYS A 21 -1.35 2.79 22.27
CA CYS A 21 -2.21 3.72 23.01
C CYS A 21 -1.40 4.61 23.97
N ILE A 22 -0.45 4.03 24.71
CA ILE A 22 0.42 4.80 25.61
C ILE A 22 1.23 5.84 24.82
N LEU A 23 1.85 5.44 23.71
CA LEU A 23 2.62 6.35 22.84
C LEU A 23 1.73 7.44 22.22
N ALA A 24 0.50 7.12 21.83
CA ALA A 24 -0.45 8.11 21.30
C ALA A 24 -0.86 9.14 22.36
N VAL A 25 -1.12 8.70 23.58
CA VAL A 25 -1.43 9.60 24.70
C VAL A 25 -0.21 10.45 25.07
N PHE A 26 0.97 9.86 25.15
CA PHE A 26 2.21 10.57 25.44
C PHE A 26 2.52 11.64 24.40
N THR A 27 2.47 11.30 23.11
CA THR A 27 2.67 12.26 22.00
C THR A 27 1.59 13.34 22.00
N GLY A 28 0.35 12.99 22.30
CA GLY A 28 -0.74 13.95 22.43
C GLY A 28 -0.58 14.94 23.59
N ALA A 29 0.07 14.53 24.68
CA ALA A 29 0.36 15.40 25.83
C ALA A 29 1.54 16.34 25.57
N VAL A 30 2.57 15.86 24.83
CA VAL A 30 3.81 16.62 24.58
C VAL A 30 3.68 17.53 23.36
N THR A 31 2.95 17.10 22.32
CA THR A 31 2.88 17.81 21.03
C THR A 31 1.61 18.67 20.96
N LYS A 32 1.80 19.97 20.90
CA LYS A 32 0.68 20.91 20.62
C LYS A 32 0.07 20.56 19.27
N ASN A 33 -1.27 20.55 19.19
CA ASN A 33 -2.02 20.25 17.96
C ASN A 33 -2.05 18.78 17.52
N PHE A 34 -1.61 17.83 18.34
CA PHE A 34 -1.69 16.41 18.00
C PHE A 34 -3.15 15.95 17.75
N PHE A 35 -4.09 16.36 18.60
CA PHE A 35 -5.52 16.04 18.49
C PHE A 35 -6.31 17.05 17.64
N THR A 36 -5.68 17.66 16.63
CA THR A 36 -6.40 18.53 15.69
C THR A 36 -6.99 17.75 14.53
N VAL A 37 -8.09 18.27 13.97
CA VAL A 37 -8.74 17.72 12.77
C VAL A 37 -7.77 17.64 11.61
N ASN A 38 -6.87 18.62 11.47
CA ASN A 38 -5.87 18.62 10.41
C ASN A 38 -4.86 17.47 10.56
N ASN A 39 -4.40 17.20 11.78
CA ASN A 39 -3.49 16.07 12.00
C ASN A 39 -4.20 14.73 11.75
N PHE A 40 -5.46 14.61 12.13
CA PHE A 40 -6.26 13.41 11.84
C PHE A 40 -6.45 13.21 10.33
N LYS A 41 -6.77 14.28 9.59
CA LYS A 41 -6.82 14.22 8.11
C LYS A 41 -5.49 13.75 7.51
N ASN A 42 -4.38 14.33 7.94
CA ASN A 42 -3.05 13.95 7.47
C ASN A 42 -2.74 12.48 7.77
N LEU A 43 -3.13 11.99 8.95
CA LEU A 43 -2.97 10.59 9.32
C LEU A 43 -3.78 9.67 8.39
N VAL A 44 -5.05 9.99 8.15
CA VAL A 44 -5.90 9.22 7.24
C VAL A 44 -5.32 9.20 5.83
N VAL A 45 -4.90 10.36 5.30
CA VAL A 45 -4.29 10.48 3.97
C VAL A 45 -3.01 9.64 3.86
N ASN A 46 -2.16 9.65 4.89
CA ASN A 46 -0.91 8.88 4.90
C ASN A 46 -1.13 7.36 5.06
N VAL A 47 -2.19 6.95 5.75
CA VAL A 47 -2.50 5.52 5.99
C VAL A 47 -3.28 4.93 4.82
N SER A 48 -4.12 5.72 4.13
CA SER A 48 -5.01 5.24 3.07
C SER A 48 -4.30 4.42 1.97
N PRO A 49 -3.16 4.87 1.38
CA PRO A 49 -2.48 4.09 0.35
C PRO A 49 -1.99 2.74 0.87
N ARG A 50 -1.44 2.72 2.08
CA ARG A 50 -0.96 1.49 2.71
C ARG A 50 -2.09 0.53 3.01
N PHE A 51 -3.24 1.03 3.41
CA PHE A 51 -4.43 0.23 3.66
C PHE A 51 -4.95 -0.41 2.38
N ILE A 52 -5.02 0.34 1.27
CA ILE A 52 -5.43 -0.18 -0.04
C ILE A 52 -4.48 -1.29 -0.50
N ILE A 53 -3.16 -1.07 -0.37
CA ILE A 53 -2.14 -2.08 -0.71
C ILE A 53 -2.33 -3.34 0.15
N ALA A 54 -2.53 -3.18 1.45
CA ALA A 54 -2.75 -4.30 2.37
C ALA A 54 -4.00 -5.11 2.00
N CYS A 55 -5.09 -4.45 1.60
CA CYS A 55 -6.29 -5.12 1.09
C CYS A 55 -6.00 -5.93 -0.19
N GLY A 56 -5.21 -5.37 -1.12
CA GLY A 56 -4.80 -6.08 -2.34
C GLY A 56 -3.96 -7.32 -2.05
N VAL A 57 -2.96 -7.19 -1.18
CA VAL A 57 -2.05 -8.29 -0.81
C VAL A 57 -2.76 -9.36 0.02
N SER A 58 -3.80 -9.00 0.78
CA SER A 58 -4.55 -9.95 1.60
C SER A 58 -5.16 -11.09 0.78
N GLY A 59 -5.58 -10.82 -0.46
CA GLY A 59 -6.06 -11.84 -1.38
C GLY A 59 -5.00 -12.92 -1.69
N CYS A 60 -3.76 -12.50 -1.90
CA CYS A 60 -2.63 -13.41 -2.13
C CYS A 60 -2.34 -14.27 -0.88
N LEU A 61 -2.43 -13.68 0.32
CA LEU A 61 -2.21 -14.41 1.57
C LEU A 61 -3.28 -15.48 1.83
N ILE A 62 -4.55 -15.20 1.50
CA ILE A 62 -5.64 -16.17 1.61
C ILE A 62 -5.39 -17.41 0.74
N THR A 63 -4.83 -17.23 -0.45
CA THR A 63 -4.46 -18.32 -1.36
C THR A 63 -3.12 -18.98 -1.01
N LYS A 64 -2.55 -18.69 0.17
CA LYS A 64 -1.24 -19.19 0.63
C LYS A 64 -0.09 -18.81 -0.31
N GLY A 65 -0.25 -17.76 -1.10
CA GLY A 65 0.79 -17.15 -1.92
C GLY A 65 1.41 -15.95 -1.21
N THR A 66 2.69 -15.74 -1.43
CA THR A 66 3.38 -14.52 -0.99
C THR A 66 3.68 -13.67 -2.21
N ASP A 67 3.17 -12.44 -2.24
CA ASP A 67 3.48 -11.48 -3.30
C ASP A 67 4.57 -10.52 -2.83
N LEU A 68 5.77 -10.73 -3.33
CA LEU A 68 6.93 -9.84 -3.07
C LEU A 68 7.04 -8.71 -4.09
N SER A 69 6.31 -8.77 -5.19
CA SER A 69 6.35 -7.75 -6.24
C SER A 69 5.53 -6.50 -5.89
N ALA A 70 4.63 -6.57 -4.90
CA ALA A 70 3.70 -5.50 -4.56
C ALA A 70 4.38 -4.14 -4.30
N GLY A 71 5.51 -4.13 -3.58
CA GLY A 71 6.27 -2.90 -3.30
C GLY A 71 6.82 -2.24 -4.57
N ARG A 72 7.38 -3.03 -5.49
CA ARG A 72 7.90 -2.54 -6.77
C ARG A 72 6.78 -2.14 -7.72
N ALA A 73 5.67 -2.87 -7.74
CA ALA A 73 4.48 -2.53 -8.50
C ALA A 73 3.94 -1.15 -8.10
N VAL A 74 3.90 -0.83 -6.81
CA VAL A 74 3.51 0.51 -6.32
C VAL A 74 4.48 1.58 -6.82
N GLY A 75 5.79 1.32 -6.77
CA GLY A 75 6.81 2.24 -7.30
C GLY A 75 6.63 2.49 -8.80
N LEU A 76 6.43 1.44 -9.59
CA LEU A 76 6.19 1.53 -11.02
C LEU A 76 4.89 2.31 -11.33
N ALA A 77 3.80 2.01 -10.62
CA ALA A 77 2.55 2.74 -10.75
C ALA A 77 2.71 4.24 -10.46
N ALA A 78 3.46 4.58 -9.41
CA ALA A 78 3.76 5.97 -9.07
C ALA A 78 4.59 6.66 -10.16
N CYS A 79 5.62 6.01 -10.71
CA CYS A 79 6.42 6.54 -11.81
C CYS A 79 5.57 6.81 -13.06
N ILE A 80 4.75 5.83 -13.48
CA ILE A 80 3.88 5.99 -14.66
C ILE A 80 2.88 7.12 -14.43
N SER A 81 2.25 7.17 -13.25
CA SER A 81 1.32 8.26 -12.90
C SER A 81 2.00 9.62 -12.95
N ALA A 82 3.19 9.73 -12.38
CA ALA A 82 3.96 10.97 -12.37
C ALA A 82 4.34 11.42 -13.79
N MET A 83 4.74 10.49 -14.67
CA MET A 83 5.06 10.80 -16.07
C MET A 83 3.83 11.28 -16.85
N MET A 84 2.67 10.66 -16.62
CA MET A 84 1.44 11.02 -17.33
C MET A 84 0.83 12.35 -16.87
N LEU A 85 1.04 12.73 -15.60
CA LEU A 85 0.45 13.91 -14.99
C LEU A 85 1.41 15.11 -14.93
N GLN A 86 2.53 15.08 -15.67
CA GLN A 86 3.45 16.21 -15.76
C GLN A 86 2.78 17.40 -16.45
N SER A 87 2.89 18.60 -15.82
CA SER A 87 2.38 19.85 -16.40
C SER A 87 3.02 20.15 -17.75
N MET A 88 2.27 20.81 -18.64
CA MET A 88 2.76 21.28 -19.94
C MET A 88 3.93 22.23 -19.82
N ASP A 89 3.94 23.07 -18.77
CA ASP A 89 4.96 24.10 -18.54
C ASP A 89 6.24 23.55 -17.89
N TYR A 90 6.31 22.26 -17.61
CA TYR A 90 7.48 21.68 -16.96
C TYR A 90 8.63 21.49 -17.94
N ALA A 91 9.71 22.27 -17.77
CA ALA A 91 10.86 22.33 -18.70
C ALA A 91 11.58 20.98 -18.90
N ALA A 92 11.55 20.08 -17.91
CA ALA A 92 12.15 18.75 -17.97
C ALA A 92 11.10 17.64 -18.18
N ARG A 93 10.03 17.92 -18.92
CA ARG A 93 8.98 16.96 -19.21
C ARG A 93 9.54 15.77 -19.97
N MET A 94 9.28 14.55 -19.49
CA MET A 94 9.82 13.32 -20.06
C MET A 94 9.27 13.02 -21.46
N PHE A 95 7.99 13.34 -21.71
CA PHE A 95 7.32 13.17 -22.99
C PHE A 95 6.69 14.50 -23.46
N PRO A 96 7.46 15.40 -24.13
CA PRO A 96 6.96 16.71 -24.57
C PRO A 96 5.78 16.62 -25.55
N TRP A 97 5.67 15.54 -26.31
CA TRP A 97 4.62 15.30 -27.31
C TRP A 97 3.29 14.79 -26.72
N MET A 98 3.27 14.39 -25.43
CA MET A 98 2.08 13.87 -24.79
C MET A 98 1.13 15.03 -24.41
N PRO A 99 -0.17 14.98 -24.77
CA PRO A 99 -1.13 16.01 -24.37
C PRO A 99 -1.35 16.02 -22.86
N ASP A 100 -2.03 17.04 -22.36
CA ASP A 100 -2.49 17.07 -20.98
C ASP A 100 -3.51 15.96 -20.74
N ILE A 101 -3.17 15.04 -19.86
CA ILE A 101 -4.03 13.89 -19.52
C ILE A 101 -4.76 14.20 -18.22
N PRO A 102 -6.10 14.18 -18.21
CA PRO A 102 -6.84 14.35 -16.98
C PRO A 102 -6.56 13.18 -16.02
N TRP A 103 -6.45 13.47 -14.74
CA TRP A 103 -6.09 12.49 -13.71
C TRP A 103 -6.92 11.19 -13.70
N PRO A 104 -8.26 11.17 -14.03
CA PRO A 104 -9.01 9.94 -14.07
C PRO A 104 -8.56 8.98 -15.18
N VAL A 105 -8.13 9.54 -16.32
CA VAL A 105 -7.63 8.75 -17.45
C VAL A 105 -6.28 8.14 -17.09
N ALA A 106 -5.37 8.92 -16.49
CA ALA A 106 -4.11 8.43 -15.98
C ALA A 106 -4.31 7.28 -14.97
N LEU A 107 -5.27 7.42 -14.07
CA LEU A 107 -5.63 6.37 -13.11
C LEU A 107 -6.05 5.07 -13.79
N ILE A 108 -6.97 5.16 -14.77
CA ILE A 108 -7.45 3.97 -15.51
C ILE A 108 -6.32 3.29 -16.26
N VAL A 109 -5.45 4.05 -16.92
CA VAL A 109 -4.30 3.50 -17.66
C VAL A 109 -3.34 2.78 -16.71
N VAL A 110 -3.01 3.40 -15.59
CA VAL A 110 -2.13 2.79 -14.58
C VAL A 110 -2.76 1.51 -14.01
N MET A 111 -4.05 1.53 -13.70
CA MET A 111 -4.76 0.33 -13.24
C MET A 111 -4.75 -0.79 -14.29
N ALA A 112 -4.93 -0.47 -15.56
CA ALA A 112 -4.88 -1.45 -16.64
C ALA A 112 -3.47 -2.07 -16.78
N ILE A 113 -2.42 -1.25 -16.73
CA ILE A 113 -1.02 -1.72 -16.79
C ILE A 113 -0.70 -2.61 -15.59
N MET A 114 -1.03 -2.16 -14.37
CA MET A 114 -0.77 -2.94 -13.17
C MET A 114 -1.60 -4.23 -13.13
N GLY A 115 -2.85 -4.19 -13.61
CA GLY A 115 -3.69 -5.36 -13.80
C GLY A 115 -3.08 -6.36 -14.79
N GLY A 116 -2.48 -5.88 -15.86
CA GLY A 116 -1.72 -6.70 -16.81
C GLY A 116 -0.53 -7.43 -16.16
N PHE A 117 0.27 -6.71 -15.37
CA PHE A 117 1.37 -7.33 -14.61
C PHE A 117 0.85 -8.38 -13.61
N GLY A 118 -0.23 -8.09 -12.90
CA GLY A 118 -0.87 -9.05 -12.01
C GLY A 118 -1.40 -10.28 -12.76
N ALA A 119 -1.99 -10.10 -13.94
CA ALA A 119 -2.47 -11.19 -14.79
C ALA A 119 -1.32 -12.10 -15.25
N ILE A 120 -0.19 -11.52 -15.67
CA ILE A 120 1.01 -12.28 -16.05
C ILE A 120 1.49 -13.14 -14.88
N ASN A 121 1.63 -12.55 -13.69
CA ASN A 121 1.97 -13.29 -12.46
C ASN A 121 0.99 -14.43 -12.20
N GLY A 122 -0.31 -14.14 -12.31
CA GLY A 122 -1.37 -15.13 -12.11
C GLY A 122 -1.28 -16.30 -13.08
N VAL A 123 -1.04 -16.04 -14.35
CA VAL A 123 -0.87 -17.07 -15.40
C VAL A 123 0.35 -17.95 -15.11
N VAL A 124 1.50 -17.34 -14.78
CA VAL A 124 2.73 -18.09 -14.46
C VAL A 124 2.51 -19.01 -13.25
N ILE A 125 1.86 -18.51 -12.21
CA ILE A 125 1.61 -19.28 -11.00
C ILE A 125 0.59 -20.40 -11.28
N ALA A 126 -0.54 -20.08 -11.93
CA ALA A 126 -1.64 -21.03 -12.11
C ALA A 126 -1.39 -22.07 -13.21
N MET A 127 -0.85 -21.65 -14.37
CA MET A 127 -0.67 -22.52 -15.52
C MET A 127 0.67 -23.23 -15.50
N LEU A 128 1.75 -22.53 -15.16
CA LEU A 128 3.09 -23.13 -15.12
C LEU A 128 3.41 -23.77 -13.76
N LYS A 129 2.50 -23.64 -12.79
CA LYS A 129 2.64 -24.19 -11.43
C LYS A 129 3.93 -23.76 -10.72
N VAL A 130 4.44 -22.58 -11.07
CA VAL A 130 5.62 -22.01 -10.42
C VAL A 130 5.22 -21.48 -9.03
N PRO A 131 6.00 -21.74 -7.98
CA PRO A 131 5.72 -21.19 -6.67
C PRO A 131 5.56 -19.66 -6.70
N PRO A 132 4.54 -19.09 -6.02
CA PRO A 132 4.26 -17.65 -6.03
C PRO A 132 5.47 -16.79 -5.63
N PHE A 133 6.25 -17.26 -4.66
CA PHE A 133 7.47 -16.61 -4.21
C PHE A 133 8.49 -16.39 -5.34
N ILE A 134 8.75 -17.43 -6.16
CA ILE A 134 9.72 -17.35 -7.25
C ILE A 134 9.22 -16.43 -8.36
N THR A 135 7.94 -16.56 -8.73
CA THR A 135 7.33 -15.74 -9.78
C THR A 135 7.36 -14.25 -9.40
N THR A 136 6.98 -13.92 -8.19
CA THR A 136 6.93 -12.51 -7.73
C THR A 136 8.32 -11.93 -7.49
N LEU A 137 9.31 -12.74 -7.08
CA LEU A 137 10.71 -12.34 -7.05
C LEU A 137 11.25 -12.02 -8.46
N GLY A 138 10.95 -12.85 -9.44
CA GLY A 138 11.31 -12.57 -10.83
C GLY A 138 10.69 -11.27 -11.34
N MET A 139 9.39 -11.07 -11.08
CA MET A 139 8.66 -9.89 -11.53
C MET A 139 9.16 -8.60 -10.87
N GLN A 140 9.64 -8.63 -9.64
CA GLN A 140 10.17 -7.42 -8.99
C GLN A 140 11.53 -6.97 -9.53
N THR A 141 12.23 -7.81 -10.31
CA THR A 141 13.54 -7.49 -10.90
C THR A 141 13.42 -6.89 -12.30
N ILE A 142 12.25 -6.98 -12.91
CA ILE A 142 11.91 -6.37 -14.21
C ILE A 142 11.46 -4.92 -13.98
#